data_2a4a70408e14c0207596802f001bff96
#
_entry.id   2a4a70408e14c0207596802f001bff96
#
_cell.length_a   1.000
_cell.length_b   1.000
_cell.length_c   1.000
_cell.angle_alpha   90.00
_cell.angle_beta   90.00
_cell.angle_gamma   90.00
#
_symmetry.space_group_name_H-M   'P 1'
#
loop_
_entity.id
_entity.type
_entity.pdbx_description
1 polymer ?
#
loop_
_entity_poly.entity_id
_entity_poly.type
_entity_poly.pdbx_seq_one_letter_code
_entity_poly.pdbx_strand_id
1 'polypeptide(L)'
;KGTEYSPEVIFSPKQQKYMISGWSRPESPLKFYEQVFKWIDEEGPKHLNSATINFQIEYFNTPSAKMLSYLFDKLDKLYKNGVKMNIIWHYDDVETKEEFEYEFAQGLSFPIKYVETE
;
A
#
# COMPACT_ATOMS: atom_id res chain seq x y z
N LYS A 1 -6.11 13.49 1.53
CA LYS A 1 -6.80 13.38 2.81
C LYS A 1 -7.88 12.31 2.74
N GLY A 2 -7.93 11.48 3.75
CA GLY A 2 -8.89 10.39 3.78
C GLY A 2 -10.32 10.82 4.00
N THR A 3 -11.25 10.04 3.46
CA THR A 3 -12.68 10.21 3.66
C THR A 3 -13.24 8.83 4.02
N GLU A 4 -14.56 8.72 4.19
CA GLU A 4 -15.16 7.41 4.46
C GLU A 4 -15.17 6.52 3.21
N TYR A 5 -14.85 7.06 2.04
CA TYR A 5 -14.80 6.28 0.80
C TYR A 5 -13.39 6.07 0.29
N SER A 6 -12.51 7.03 0.50
CA SER A 6 -11.15 6.98 -0.02
C SER A 6 -10.14 7.02 1.12
N PRO A 7 -9.08 6.21 1.03
CA PRO A 7 -8.06 6.21 2.08
C PRO A 7 -7.25 7.49 2.07
N GLU A 8 -6.58 7.75 3.19
CA GLU A 8 -5.59 8.80 3.25
C GLU A 8 -4.29 8.25 2.69
N VAL A 9 -3.68 9.00 1.78
CA VAL A 9 -2.39 8.63 1.19
C VAL A 9 -1.38 9.71 1.51
N ILE A 10 -0.29 9.33 2.16
CA ILE A 10 0.81 10.24 2.46
C ILE A 10 2.08 9.62 1.90
N PHE A 11 2.66 10.23 0.87
CA PHE A 11 3.94 9.84 0.32
C PHE A 11 4.80 11.10 0.31
N SER A 12 5.51 11.31 1.43
CA SER A 12 6.27 12.54 1.66
C SER A 12 7.74 12.24 1.92
N PRO A 13 8.61 12.36 0.91
CA PRO A 13 10.04 12.20 1.11
C PRO A 13 10.60 13.19 2.13
N LYS A 14 10.06 14.42 2.14
CA LYS A 14 10.51 15.44 3.07
C LYS A 14 10.27 15.05 4.52
N GLN A 15 9.13 14.42 4.80
CA GLN A 15 8.80 13.97 6.15
C GLN A 15 9.24 12.53 6.39
N GLN A 16 9.74 11.87 5.34
CA GLN A 16 10.08 10.46 5.38
C GLN A 16 8.91 9.62 5.88
N LYS A 17 7.72 9.96 5.40
CA LYS A 17 6.49 9.30 5.81
C LYS A 17 5.76 8.78 4.59
N TYR A 18 5.45 7.48 4.62
CA TYR A 18 4.75 6.80 3.52
C TYR A 18 3.67 5.94 4.13
N MET A 19 2.41 6.27 3.86
CA MET A 19 1.29 5.58 4.50
C MET A 19 0.04 5.63 3.64
N ILE A 20 -0.70 4.51 3.64
CA ILE A 20 -2.06 4.46 3.10
C ILE A 20 -2.93 3.90 4.22
N SER A 21 -3.95 4.66 4.63
CA SER A 21 -4.77 4.26 5.77
C SER A 21 -6.24 4.59 5.57
N GLY A 22 -7.10 3.85 6.23
CA GLY A 22 -8.53 4.10 6.26
C GLY A 22 -9.33 3.13 5.41
N TRP A 23 -10.44 3.60 4.87
CA TRP A 23 -11.36 2.79 4.07
C TRP A 23 -11.10 3.01 2.60
N SER A 24 -10.99 1.93 1.84
CA SER A 24 -10.73 2.00 0.41
C SER A 24 -11.94 1.47 -0.36
N ARG A 25 -12.84 2.39 -0.72
CA ARG A 25 -13.99 2.10 -1.59
C ARG A 25 -14.32 3.34 -2.41
N PRO A 26 -13.31 3.92 -3.12
CA PRO A 26 -13.56 5.13 -3.89
C PRO A 26 -14.52 4.84 -5.06
N GLU A 27 -15.27 5.86 -5.45
CA GLU A 27 -16.24 5.74 -6.54
C GLU A 27 -15.57 5.38 -7.86
N SER A 28 -14.37 5.94 -8.09
CA SER A 28 -13.58 5.65 -9.29
C SER A 28 -12.21 5.13 -8.85
N PRO A 29 -12.10 3.82 -8.58
CA PRO A 29 -10.87 3.28 -8.02
C PRO A 29 -9.63 3.52 -8.86
N LEU A 30 -9.70 3.28 -10.17
CA LEU A 30 -8.56 3.50 -11.03
C LEU A 30 -8.12 4.96 -11.01
N LYS A 31 -9.08 5.87 -11.11
CA LYS A 31 -8.76 7.30 -11.10
C LYS A 31 -8.10 7.71 -9.80
N PHE A 32 -8.58 7.18 -8.69
CA PHE A 32 -8.00 7.48 -7.39
C PHE A 32 -6.57 6.94 -7.28
N TYR A 33 -6.39 5.65 -7.59
CA TYR A 33 -5.09 5.01 -7.41
C TYR A 33 -4.07 5.36 -8.50
N GLU A 34 -4.53 5.88 -9.63
CA GLU A 34 -3.63 6.29 -10.70
C GLU A 34 -2.60 7.31 -10.22
N GLN A 35 -2.99 8.18 -9.30
CA GLN A 35 -2.08 9.16 -8.71
C GLN A 35 -0.98 8.47 -7.90
N VAL A 36 -1.36 7.42 -7.17
CA VAL A 36 -0.40 6.65 -6.37
C VAL A 36 0.56 5.90 -7.29
N PHE A 37 0.02 5.27 -8.33
CA PHE A 37 0.84 4.53 -9.29
C PHE A 37 1.84 5.44 -9.96
N LYS A 38 1.41 6.62 -10.37
CA LYS A 38 2.28 7.59 -11.02
C LYS A 38 3.41 8.02 -10.10
N TRP A 39 3.09 8.29 -8.83
CA TRP A 39 4.10 8.67 -7.87
C TRP A 39 5.14 7.55 -7.70
N ILE A 40 4.68 6.32 -7.58
CA ILE A 40 5.58 5.18 -7.41
C ILE A 40 6.48 5.01 -8.63
N ASP A 41 5.92 5.13 -9.84
CA ASP A 41 6.70 4.99 -11.07
C ASP A 41 7.74 6.08 -11.21
N GLU A 42 7.39 7.34 -10.88
CA GLU A 42 8.27 8.48 -11.10
C GLU A 42 9.18 8.77 -9.92
N GLU A 43 8.67 8.67 -8.71
CA GLU A 43 9.40 9.06 -7.51
C GLU A 43 9.89 7.90 -6.67
N GLY A 44 9.28 6.73 -6.83
CA GLY A 44 9.64 5.56 -6.02
C GLY A 44 11.11 5.20 -6.08
N PRO A 45 11.71 5.10 -7.28
CA PRO A 45 13.13 4.75 -7.36
C PRO A 45 14.04 5.74 -6.66
N LYS A 46 13.62 7.00 -6.57
CA LYS A 46 14.42 8.06 -5.96
C LYS A 46 14.31 8.08 -4.44
N HIS A 47 13.19 7.66 -3.89
CA HIS A 47 12.89 7.92 -2.49
C HIS A 47 12.59 6.71 -1.64
N LEU A 48 12.24 5.57 -2.23
CA LEU A 48 11.77 4.44 -1.44
C LEU A 48 12.84 3.47 -0.97
N ASN A 49 14.09 3.64 -1.41
CA ASN A 49 15.16 2.77 -0.92
C ASN A 49 15.38 3.02 0.57
N SER A 50 15.28 1.97 1.37
CA SER A 50 15.37 2.02 2.84
C SER A 50 14.18 2.71 3.50
N ALA A 51 13.14 3.05 2.73
CA ALA A 51 11.95 3.65 3.31
C ALA A 51 11.05 2.59 3.93
N THR A 52 10.21 3.01 4.87
CA THR A 52 9.18 2.15 5.43
C THR A 52 7.82 2.65 4.96
N ILE A 53 7.06 1.75 4.35
CA ILE A 53 5.72 2.08 3.87
C ILE A 53 4.73 1.37 4.79
N ASN A 54 3.84 2.16 5.40
CA ASN A 54 2.85 1.65 6.34
C ASN A 54 1.49 1.57 5.67
N PHE A 55 0.85 0.42 5.79
CA PHE A 55 -0.51 0.22 5.31
C PHE A 55 -1.38 -0.05 6.53
N GLN A 56 -2.44 0.74 6.67
CA GLN A 56 -3.41 0.55 7.76
C GLN A 56 -4.80 0.67 7.17
N ILE A 57 -5.12 -0.22 6.23
CA ILE A 57 -6.40 -0.21 5.54
C ILE A 57 -7.40 -1.02 6.35
N GLU A 58 -8.45 -0.36 6.82
CA GLU A 58 -9.48 -0.99 7.66
C GLU A 58 -10.49 -1.77 6.84
N TYR A 59 -10.67 -1.37 5.58
CA TYR A 59 -11.59 -2.02 4.67
C TYR A 59 -11.20 -1.72 3.22
N PHE A 60 -11.35 -2.70 2.35
CA PHE A 60 -11.22 -2.48 0.90
C PHE A 60 -12.30 -3.30 0.19
N ASN A 61 -12.93 -2.70 -0.83
CA ASN A 61 -13.91 -3.41 -1.64
C ASN A 61 -13.17 -4.14 -2.78
N THR A 62 -13.94 -4.91 -3.57
CA THR A 62 -13.35 -5.72 -4.65
C THR A 62 -12.57 -4.89 -5.68
N PRO A 63 -13.09 -3.77 -6.19
CA PRO A 63 -12.29 -2.96 -7.12
C PRO A 63 -11.02 -2.40 -6.48
N SER A 64 -11.08 -2.03 -5.21
CA SER A 64 -9.87 -1.57 -4.50
C SER A 64 -8.86 -2.69 -4.31
N ALA A 65 -9.34 -3.91 -4.08
CA ALA A 65 -8.46 -5.06 -3.96
C ALA A 65 -7.62 -5.22 -5.23
N LYS A 66 -8.25 -5.06 -6.39
CA LYS A 66 -7.55 -5.14 -7.66
C LYS A 66 -6.49 -4.04 -7.80
N MET A 67 -6.84 -2.82 -7.38
CA MET A 67 -5.91 -1.69 -7.43
C MET A 67 -4.73 -1.91 -6.47
N LEU A 68 -5.02 -2.43 -5.27
CA LEU A 68 -3.97 -2.72 -4.31
C LEU A 68 -3.03 -3.81 -4.82
N SER A 69 -3.58 -4.80 -5.53
CA SER A 69 -2.76 -5.83 -6.16
C SER A 69 -1.76 -5.22 -7.15
N TYR A 70 -2.22 -4.29 -7.99
CA TYR A 70 -1.34 -3.58 -8.92
C TYR A 70 -0.29 -2.76 -8.17
N LEU A 71 -0.69 -2.14 -7.07
CA LEU A 71 0.23 -1.35 -6.27
C LEU A 71 1.37 -2.22 -5.72
N PHE A 72 1.03 -3.37 -5.15
CA PHE A 72 2.03 -4.28 -4.62
C PHE A 72 2.91 -4.87 -5.72
N ASP A 73 2.36 -5.11 -6.91
CA ASP A 73 3.17 -5.56 -8.04
C ASP A 73 4.21 -4.50 -8.42
N LYS A 74 3.82 -3.22 -8.40
CA LYS A 74 4.77 -2.14 -8.70
C LYS A 74 5.87 -2.05 -7.64
N LEU A 75 5.50 -2.18 -6.39
CA LEU A 75 6.47 -2.17 -5.30
C LEU A 75 7.41 -3.37 -5.41
N ASP A 76 6.88 -4.52 -5.80
CA ASP A 76 7.69 -5.72 -5.97
C ASP A 76 8.73 -5.55 -7.09
N LYS A 77 8.33 -4.91 -8.19
CA LYS A 77 9.27 -4.64 -9.27
C LYS A 77 10.41 -3.74 -8.83
N LEU A 78 10.09 -2.72 -8.04
CA LEU A 78 11.12 -1.83 -7.48
C LEU A 78 12.05 -2.62 -6.57
N TYR A 79 11.49 -3.48 -5.73
CA TYR A 79 12.29 -4.29 -4.81
C TYR A 79 13.26 -5.19 -5.56
N LYS A 80 12.76 -5.86 -6.62
CA LYS A 80 13.61 -6.72 -7.43
C LYS A 80 14.71 -5.96 -8.14
N ASN A 81 14.49 -4.68 -8.41
CA ASN A 81 15.45 -3.82 -9.08
C ASN A 81 16.39 -3.09 -8.10
N GLY A 82 16.37 -3.48 -6.84
CA GLY A 82 17.33 -2.95 -5.87
C GLY A 82 16.81 -1.88 -4.92
N VAL A 83 15.55 -1.48 -5.08
CA VAL A 83 14.94 -0.50 -4.17
C VAL A 83 14.38 -1.27 -2.97
N LYS A 84 15.15 -1.33 -1.89
CA LYS A 84 14.82 -2.17 -0.74
C LYS A 84 14.00 -1.41 0.29
N MET A 85 12.68 -1.44 0.14
CA MET A 85 11.77 -0.82 1.10
C MET A 85 11.31 -1.84 2.14
N ASN A 86 10.82 -1.33 3.26
CA ASN A 86 10.20 -2.12 4.31
C ASN A 86 8.70 -1.92 4.25
N ILE A 87 7.92 -3.00 4.25
CA ILE A 87 6.47 -2.92 4.18
C ILE A 87 5.90 -3.41 5.50
N ILE A 88 5.05 -2.60 6.12
CA ILE A 88 4.37 -2.96 7.36
C ILE A 88 2.86 -2.87 7.13
N TRP A 89 2.16 -3.95 7.43
CA TRP A 89 0.70 -3.96 7.37
C TRP A 89 0.16 -3.96 8.79
N HIS A 90 -0.52 -2.88 9.14
CA HIS A 90 -1.14 -2.74 10.45
C HIS A 90 -2.58 -3.25 10.37
N TYR A 91 -2.99 -4.08 11.31
CA TYR A 91 -4.34 -4.64 11.31
C TYR A 91 -4.95 -4.60 12.70
N ASP A 92 -6.25 -4.40 12.75
CA ASP A 92 -7.02 -4.53 14.00
C ASP A 92 -8.00 -5.71 13.89
N ASP A 93 -8.14 -6.27 12.71
CA ASP A 93 -9.07 -7.34 12.39
C ASP A 93 -8.29 -8.47 11.69
N VAL A 94 -8.21 -9.62 12.36
CA VAL A 94 -7.48 -10.77 11.82
C VAL A 94 -8.05 -11.22 10.48
N GLU A 95 -9.36 -11.13 10.29
CA GLU A 95 -9.97 -11.53 9.02
C GLU A 95 -9.49 -10.66 7.86
N THR A 96 -9.40 -9.35 8.08
CA THR A 96 -8.89 -8.44 7.05
C THR A 96 -7.43 -8.73 6.75
N LYS A 97 -6.64 -9.03 7.78
CA LYS A 97 -5.24 -9.41 7.60
C LYS A 97 -5.12 -10.67 6.76
N GLU A 98 -5.94 -11.69 7.06
CA GLU A 98 -5.89 -12.94 6.32
C GLU A 98 -6.33 -12.76 4.87
N GLU A 99 -7.32 -11.91 4.65
CA GLU A 99 -7.77 -11.57 3.32
C GLU A 99 -6.66 -10.91 2.51
N PHE A 100 -5.94 -9.98 3.15
CA PHE A 100 -4.80 -9.34 2.51
C PHE A 100 -3.72 -10.36 2.16
N GLU A 101 -3.39 -11.26 3.10
CA GLU A 101 -2.37 -12.26 2.85
C GLU A 101 -2.74 -13.14 1.66
N TYR A 102 -4.01 -13.52 1.57
CA TYR A 102 -4.48 -14.37 0.49
C TYR A 102 -4.45 -13.63 -0.86
N GLU A 103 -4.92 -12.38 -0.88
CA GLU A 103 -5.10 -11.64 -2.13
C GLU A 103 -3.81 -11.03 -2.67
N PHE A 104 -2.93 -10.55 -1.80
CA PHE A 104 -1.81 -9.72 -2.23
C PHE A 104 -0.43 -10.24 -1.88
N ALA A 105 -0.28 -10.92 -0.75
CA ALA A 105 1.05 -11.22 -0.24
C ALA A 105 1.73 -12.40 -0.93
N GLN A 106 0.97 -13.25 -1.59
CA GLN A 106 1.54 -14.41 -2.25
C GLN A 106 2.32 -14.00 -3.49
N GLY A 107 3.52 -14.57 -3.64
CA GLY A 107 4.33 -14.30 -4.81
C GLY A 107 5.16 -13.04 -4.77
N LEU A 108 5.07 -12.27 -3.70
CA LEU A 108 5.88 -11.06 -3.55
C LEU A 108 7.29 -11.43 -3.08
N SER A 109 8.28 -10.69 -3.57
CA SER A 109 9.68 -10.92 -3.24
C SER A 109 10.09 -10.32 -1.91
N PHE A 110 9.42 -9.25 -1.50
CA PHE A 110 9.76 -8.58 -0.24
C PHE A 110 8.96 -9.17 0.92
N PRO A 111 9.54 -9.16 2.12
CA PRO A 111 8.79 -9.59 3.31
C PRO A 111 7.84 -8.49 3.76
N ILE A 112 6.72 -8.91 4.35
CA ILE A 112 5.75 -7.97 4.92
C ILE A 112 5.69 -8.26 6.40
N LYS A 113 5.84 -7.21 7.20
CA LYS A 113 5.69 -7.30 8.64
C LYS A 113 4.26 -6.96 9.02
N TYR A 114 3.65 -7.80 9.81
CA TYR A 114 2.27 -7.59 10.26
C TYR A 114 2.29 -7.11 11.71
N VAL A 115 1.59 -6.02 11.98
CA VAL A 115 1.53 -5.42 13.31
C VAL A 115 0.07 -5.25 13.70
N GLU A 116 -0.31 -5.85 14.82
CA GLU A 116 -1.67 -5.71 15.33
C GLU A 116 -1.80 -4.37 16.04
N THR A 117 -2.87 -3.63 15.71
CA THR A 117 -3.17 -2.37 16.37
C THR A 117 -4.24 -2.59 17.41
N GLU A 118 -4.26 -1.73 18.42
CA GLU A 118 -5.25 -1.84 19.48
C GLU A 118 -6.48 -0.99 19.20
#